data_f29a55912eb0246358b56bdb6106c716
#
_entry.id   f29a55912eb0246358b56bdb6106c716
#
_cell.length_a   1.000
_cell.length_b   1.000
_cell.length_c   1.000
_cell.angle_alpha   90.00
_cell.angle_beta   90.00
_cell.angle_gamma   90.00
#
_symmetry.space_group_name_H-M   'P 1'
#
loop_
_entity.id
_entity.type
_entity.pdbx_description
1 polymer ?
#
loop_
_entity_poly.entity_id
_entity_poly.type
_entity_poly.pdbx_seq_one_letter_code
_entity_poly.pdbx_strand_id
1 'polypeptide(L)'
;RNLMKVDRALKLKAQANGETLMLHFDTGNSTAGLFYQYYEKHKTEFESIGKKEKITGGGFNHVVTKDILRLPSFDMEIGDATAHLKNLAVDITPNGIPAEDDGNIGMDMINQFDCVTINLKDMFLKLE
;
A
#
# COMPACT_ATOMS: atom_id res chain seq x y z
N ARG A 1 8.32 12.47 -11.79
CA ARG A 1 8.50 11.04 -12.06
C ARG A 1 8.29 10.25 -10.77
N ASN A 2 7.22 9.48 -10.70
CA ASN A 2 6.87 8.70 -9.52
C ASN A 2 6.70 7.20 -9.79
N LEU A 3 6.90 6.76 -11.04
CA LEU A 3 6.88 5.34 -11.39
C LEU A 3 8.29 4.82 -11.61
N MET A 4 8.51 3.57 -11.22
CA MET A 4 9.74 2.83 -11.45
C MET A 4 9.41 1.44 -11.93
N LYS A 5 10.21 0.93 -12.86
CA LYS A 5 10.14 -0.47 -13.25
C LYS A 5 11.32 -1.21 -12.61
N VAL A 6 11.01 -2.19 -11.80
CA VAL A 6 12.01 -3.05 -11.16
C VAL A 6 11.69 -4.48 -11.57
N ASP A 7 12.57 -5.08 -12.34
CA ASP A 7 12.35 -6.37 -12.99
C ASP A 7 11.06 -6.35 -13.83
N ARG A 8 10.06 -7.11 -13.47
CA ARG A 8 8.77 -7.17 -14.18
C ARG A 8 7.66 -6.39 -13.46
N ALA A 9 7.98 -5.74 -12.35
CA ALA A 9 6.99 -5.04 -11.56
C ALA A 9 7.07 -3.53 -11.75
N LEU A 10 5.92 -2.86 -11.68
CA LEU A 10 5.86 -1.42 -11.57
C LEU A 10 5.74 -1.05 -10.10
N LYS A 11 6.48 -0.04 -9.70
CA LYS A 11 6.42 0.51 -8.35
C LYS A 11 6.12 1.98 -8.42
N LEU A 12 5.34 2.45 -7.46
CA LEU A 12 4.89 3.83 -7.37
C LEU A 12 5.47 4.47 -6.10
N LYS A 13 6.02 5.66 -6.26
CA LYS A 13 6.41 6.48 -5.11
C LYS A 13 5.23 7.29 -4.63
N ALA A 14 4.96 7.20 -3.35
CA ALA A 14 3.96 8.02 -2.66
C ALA A 14 4.62 8.75 -1.49
N GLN A 15 3.96 9.78 -0.98
CA GLN A 15 4.39 10.51 0.20
C GLN A 15 3.36 10.34 1.30
N ALA A 16 3.83 10.10 2.51
CA ALA A 16 2.97 10.07 3.69
C ALA A 16 3.77 10.57 4.89
N ASN A 17 3.21 11.53 5.61
CA ASN A 17 3.84 12.10 6.83
C ASN A 17 5.29 12.56 6.62
N GLY A 18 5.58 13.13 5.45
CA GLY A 18 6.92 13.62 5.11
C GLY A 18 7.91 12.54 4.66
N GLU A 19 7.47 11.30 4.53
CA GLU A 19 8.29 10.19 4.05
C GLU A 19 7.88 9.74 2.67
N THR A 20 8.83 9.19 1.92
CA THR A 20 8.56 8.54 0.64
C THR A 20 8.32 7.06 0.87
N LEU A 21 7.20 6.56 0.37
CA LEU A 21 6.86 5.14 0.38
C LEU A 21 7.03 4.57 -1.03
N MET A 22 7.52 3.35 -1.10
CA MET A 22 7.57 2.60 -2.34
C MET A 22 6.43 1.57 -2.33
N LEU A 23 5.49 1.74 -3.26
CA LEU A 23 4.30 0.90 -3.33
C LEU A 23 4.36 -0.01 -4.56
N HIS A 24 4.06 -1.28 -4.34
CA HIS A 24 3.90 -2.23 -5.43
C HIS A 24 2.59 -1.91 -6.17
N PHE A 25 2.67 -1.75 -7.48
CA PHE A 25 1.51 -1.44 -8.31
C PHE A 25 0.93 -2.74 -8.89
N ASP A 26 -0.22 -3.14 -8.37
CA ASP A 26 -0.92 -4.34 -8.82
C ASP A 26 -2.43 -4.07 -8.85
N THR A 27 -2.97 -3.92 -10.05
CA THR A 27 -4.40 -3.66 -10.24
C THR A 27 -5.28 -4.87 -9.93
N GLY A 28 -4.68 -6.04 -9.73
CA GLY A 28 -5.39 -7.23 -9.29
C GLY A 28 -5.78 -7.20 -7.81
N ASN A 29 -5.19 -6.32 -7.02
CA ASN A 29 -5.54 -6.17 -5.61
C ASN A 29 -6.74 -5.24 -5.44
N SER A 30 -7.74 -5.68 -4.69
CA SER A 30 -8.93 -4.87 -4.39
C SER A 30 -8.65 -3.83 -3.30
N THR A 31 -7.72 -4.11 -2.40
CA THR A 31 -7.41 -3.23 -1.26
C THR A 31 -5.93 -2.90 -1.20
N ALA A 32 -5.62 -1.63 -0.89
CA ALA A 32 -4.28 -1.21 -0.56
C ALA A 32 -3.88 -1.74 0.83
N GLY A 33 -2.58 -1.85 1.07
CA GLY A 33 -2.07 -2.28 2.36
C GLY A 33 -0.65 -1.80 2.59
N LEU A 34 -0.23 -1.79 3.84
CA LEU A 34 1.14 -1.52 4.23
C LEU A 34 1.82 -2.81 4.66
N PHE A 35 3.09 -2.95 4.33
CA PHE A 35 3.85 -4.16 4.61
C PHE A 35 4.59 -4.07 5.95
N TYR A 36 5.06 -5.22 6.43
CA TYR A 36 5.73 -5.34 7.71
C TYR A 36 6.92 -4.37 7.87
N GLN A 37 7.69 -4.13 6.82
CA GLN A 37 8.86 -3.25 6.87
C GLN A 37 8.47 -1.82 7.25
N TYR A 38 7.35 -1.34 6.73
CA TYR A 38 6.84 -0.01 7.08
C TYR A 38 6.28 0.02 8.49
N TYR A 39 5.55 -1.02 8.88
CA TYR A 39 5.06 -1.17 10.24
C TYR A 39 6.21 -1.15 11.26
N GLU A 40 7.28 -1.87 10.99
CA GLU A 40 8.42 -1.94 11.91
C GLU A 40 9.03 -0.57 12.18
N LYS A 41 9.08 0.29 11.17
CA LYS A 41 9.59 1.67 11.32
C LYS A 41 8.65 2.57 12.11
N HIS A 42 7.36 2.27 12.13
CA HIS A 42 6.30 3.10 12.72
C HIS A 42 5.49 2.36 13.79
N LYS A 43 6.08 1.34 14.36
CA LYS A 43 5.39 0.42 15.27
C LYS A 43 4.67 1.13 16.40
N THR A 44 5.33 2.02 17.11
CA THR A 44 4.76 2.73 18.26
C THR A 44 3.56 3.57 17.87
N GLU A 45 3.69 4.33 16.78
CA GLU A 45 2.61 5.17 16.28
C GLU A 45 1.41 4.34 15.84
N PHE A 46 1.67 3.30 15.02
CA PHE A 46 0.59 2.47 14.48
C PHE A 46 -0.13 1.67 15.57
N GLU A 47 0.57 1.17 16.55
CA GLU A 47 -0.04 0.45 17.66
C GLU A 47 -0.90 1.36 18.54
N SER A 48 -0.60 2.66 18.59
CA SER A 48 -1.38 3.62 19.37
C SER A 48 -2.72 3.97 18.73
N ILE A 49 -2.83 3.90 17.41
CA ILE A 49 -4.03 4.30 16.67
C ILE A 49 -4.75 3.14 16.01
N GLY A 50 -4.06 2.02 15.78
CA GLY A 50 -4.59 0.87 15.08
C GLY A 50 -5.23 -0.14 16.00
N LYS A 51 -6.00 -1.05 15.41
CA LYS A 51 -6.67 -2.14 16.10
C LYS A 51 -6.20 -3.47 15.55
N LYS A 52 -5.77 -4.37 16.42
CA LYS A 52 -5.38 -5.73 16.00
C LYS A 52 -6.59 -6.51 15.55
N GLU A 53 -6.41 -7.23 14.45
CA GLU A 53 -7.46 -8.01 13.82
C GLU A 53 -6.85 -9.27 13.20
N LYS A 54 -7.61 -10.35 13.22
CA LYS A 54 -7.25 -11.56 12.47
C LYS A 54 -8.01 -11.57 11.18
N ILE A 55 -7.30 -11.73 10.07
CA ILE A 55 -7.93 -11.89 8.76
C ILE A 55 -7.62 -13.27 8.23
N THR A 56 -8.60 -13.83 7.53
CA THR A 56 -8.48 -15.11 6.87
C THR A 56 -8.51 -14.87 5.37
N GLY A 57 -7.48 -15.32 4.69
CA GLY A 57 -7.41 -15.27 3.25
C GLY A 57 -6.86 -16.57 2.73
N GLY A 58 -7.13 -16.88 1.49
CA GLY A 58 -6.56 -18.09 0.94
C GLY A 58 -6.92 -18.32 -0.49
N GLY A 59 -6.04 -19.04 -1.17
CA GLY A 59 -6.32 -19.60 -2.48
C GLY A 59 -7.02 -20.93 -2.34
N PHE A 60 -7.11 -21.58 -3.46
CA PHE A 60 -7.73 -22.89 -3.64
C PHE A 60 -7.06 -23.93 -2.74
N ASN A 61 -7.51 -24.44 -1.75
CA ASN A 61 -6.98 -25.43 -0.79
C ASN A 61 -6.15 -24.90 0.38
N HIS A 62 -5.99 -23.59 0.52
CA HIS A 62 -5.28 -23.03 1.66
C HIS A 62 -6.08 -21.92 2.32
N VAL A 63 -6.35 -22.11 3.61
CA VAL A 63 -6.88 -21.06 4.46
C VAL A 63 -5.74 -20.60 5.35
N VAL A 64 -5.31 -19.35 5.18
CA VAL A 64 -4.26 -18.75 6.00
C VAL A 64 -4.89 -17.66 6.84
N THR A 65 -4.68 -17.76 8.14
CA THR A 65 -5.09 -16.72 9.08
C THR A 65 -3.85 -15.95 9.50
N LYS A 66 -3.90 -14.64 9.40
CA LYS A 66 -2.80 -13.78 9.85
C LYS A 66 -3.32 -12.64 10.71
N ASP A 67 -2.45 -12.18 11.59
CA ASP A 67 -2.71 -10.98 12.38
C ASP A 67 -2.29 -9.75 11.61
N ILE A 68 -3.16 -8.75 11.62
CA ILE A 68 -2.89 -7.44 11.04
C ILE A 68 -3.24 -6.36 12.05
N LEU A 69 -2.77 -5.15 11.76
CA LEU A 69 -3.21 -3.96 12.44
C LEU A 69 -4.09 -3.18 11.47
N ARG A 70 -5.28 -2.79 11.92
CA ARG A 70 -6.23 -2.02 11.10
C ARG A 70 -6.14 -0.56 11.49
N LEU A 71 -5.66 0.29 10.57
CA LEU A 71 -5.62 1.73 10.79
C LEU A 71 -6.96 2.36 10.37
N PRO A 72 -7.56 3.21 11.22
CA PRO A 72 -8.84 3.84 10.87
C PRO A 72 -8.74 4.75 9.65
N SER A 73 -7.62 5.44 9.47
CA SER A 73 -7.37 6.29 8.31
C SER A 73 -5.88 6.43 8.04
N PHE A 74 -5.53 6.58 6.77
CA PHE A 74 -4.16 6.82 6.34
C PHE A 74 -4.19 7.53 4.99
N ASP A 75 -3.52 8.67 4.90
CA ASP A 75 -3.48 9.48 3.69
C ASP A 75 -2.14 9.33 2.98
N MET A 76 -2.18 9.17 1.66
CA MET A 76 -0.99 9.15 0.82
C MET A 76 -1.10 10.19 -0.29
N GLU A 77 -0.02 10.90 -0.53
CA GLU A 77 0.09 11.82 -1.65
C GLU A 77 0.78 11.13 -2.82
N ILE A 78 0.16 11.20 -3.99
CA ILE A 78 0.69 10.65 -5.24
C ILE A 78 0.70 11.78 -6.25
N GLY A 79 1.88 12.38 -6.47
CA GLY A 79 1.98 13.61 -7.23
C GLY A 79 1.20 14.71 -6.54
N ASP A 80 0.26 15.32 -7.24
CA ASP A 80 -0.58 16.40 -6.71
C ASP A 80 -1.89 15.91 -6.09
N ALA A 81 -2.13 14.60 -6.12
CA ALA A 81 -3.37 14.00 -5.59
C ALA A 81 -3.15 13.41 -4.21
N THR A 82 -4.20 13.42 -3.39
CA THR A 82 -4.20 12.77 -2.09
C THR A 82 -5.22 11.63 -2.10
N ALA A 83 -4.78 10.44 -1.77
CA ALA A 83 -5.64 9.28 -1.58
C ALA A 83 -5.93 9.12 -0.08
N HIS A 84 -7.21 9.02 0.27
CA HIS A 84 -7.66 8.85 1.64
C HIS A 84 -8.06 7.39 1.85
N LEU A 85 -7.26 6.64 2.60
CA LEU A 85 -7.52 5.24 2.87
C LEU A 85 -8.17 5.09 4.24
N LYS A 86 -9.22 4.26 4.29
CA LYS A 86 -9.93 3.95 5.53
C LYS A 86 -9.80 2.46 5.83
N ASN A 87 -9.68 2.14 7.10
CA ASN A 87 -9.59 0.75 7.56
C ASN A 87 -8.44 0.00 6.87
N LEU A 88 -7.29 0.65 6.79
CA LEU A 88 -6.12 0.14 6.08
C LEU A 88 -5.51 -1.03 6.85
N ALA A 89 -5.26 -2.13 6.14
CA ALA A 89 -4.56 -3.28 6.71
C ALA A 89 -3.05 -3.05 6.71
N VAL A 90 -2.42 -3.33 7.84
CA VAL A 90 -0.98 -3.26 8.01
C VAL A 90 -0.47 -4.63 8.44
N ASP A 91 0.47 -5.19 7.71
CA ASP A 91 1.09 -6.46 8.08
C ASP A 91 1.99 -6.26 9.30
N ILE A 92 1.78 -7.06 10.33
CA ILE A 92 2.55 -6.95 11.59
C ILE A 92 3.46 -8.14 11.86
N THR A 93 3.57 -9.05 10.89
CA THR A 93 4.49 -10.19 10.95
C THR A 93 5.35 -10.23 9.69
N PRO A 94 6.63 -10.66 9.80
CA PRO A 94 7.49 -10.81 8.63
C PRO A 94 6.86 -11.75 7.59
N ASN A 95 6.94 -11.37 6.32
CA ASN A 95 6.25 -12.08 5.24
C ASN A 95 7.12 -12.38 4.01
N GLY A 96 8.44 -12.15 4.11
CA GLY A 96 9.37 -12.41 3.00
C GLY A 96 9.29 -11.42 1.86
N ILE A 97 8.52 -10.35 1.98
CA ILE A 97 8.45 -9.29 0.97
C ILE A 97 9.75 -8.48 0.99
N PRO A 98 10.25 -8.04 -0.19
CA PRO A 98 11.47 -7.24 -0.24
C PRO A 98 11.42 -6.01 0.66
N ALA A 99 12.52 -5.73 1.35
CA ALA A 99 12.60 -4.66 2.35
C ALA A 99 12.35 -3.26 1.79
N GLU A 100 12.55 -3.06 0.49
CA GLU A 100 12.31 -1.80 -0.19
C GLU A 100 10.83 -1.52 -0.48
N ASP A 101 9.97 -2.52 -0.38
CA ASP A 101 8.53 -2.35 -0.60
C ASP A 101 7.82 -2.02 0.70
N ASP A 102 7.15 -0.88 0.73
CA ASP A 102 6.46 -0.40 1.93
C ASP A 102 4.97 -0.76 1.94
N GLY A 103 4.42 -1.08 0.79
CA GLY A 103 3.01 -1.44 0.68
C GLY A 103 2.61 -1.75 -0.75
N ASN A 104 1.31 -1.90 -0.96
CA ASN A 104 0.74 -2.10 -2.28
C ASN A 104 -0.42 -1.14 -2.53
N ILE A 105 -0.62 -0.83 -3.81
CA ILE A 105 -1.78 -0.08 -4.26
C ILE A 105 -2.92 -1.08 -4.50
N GLY A 106 -4.12 -0.70 -4.07
CA GLY A 106 -5.33 -1.45 -4.37
C GLY A 106 -6.32 -0.61 -5.15
N MET A 107 -7.34 -1.25 -5.69
CA MET A 107 -8.38 -0.57 -6.44
C MET A 107 -9.22 0.39 -5.56
N ASP A 108 -9.27 0.15 -4.25
CA ASP A 108 -9.90 1.06 -3.30
C ASP A 108 -9.27 2.46 -3.30
N MET A 109 -7.97 2.53 -3.57
CA MET A 109 -7.26 3.80 -3.71
C MET A 109 -7.50 4.43 -5.09
N ILE A 110 -7.39 3.64 -6.15
CA ILE A 110 -7.54 4.11 -7.52
C ILE A 110 -8.97 4.60 -7.78
N ASN A 111 -9.95 3.88 -7.26
CA ASN A 111 -11.37 4.22 -7.47
C ASN A 111 -11.82 5.52 -6.80
N GLN A 112 -10.98 6.15 -6.00
CA GLN A 112 -11.27 7.48 -5.46
C GLN A 112 -11.16 8.58 -6.52
N PHE A 113 -10.57 8.28 -7.67
CA PHE A 113 -10.27 9.23 -8.72
C PHE A 113 -11.06 8.92 -9.99
N ASP A 114 -11.40 9.96 -10.73
CA ASP A 114 -12.15 9.82 -11.99
C ASP A 114 -11.26 9.34 -13.14
N CYS A 115 -9.97 9.68 -13.08
CA CYS A 115 -9.04 9.38 -14.16
C CYS A 115 -7.67 8.97 -13.60
N VAL A 116 -7.10 7.92 -14.19
CA VAL A 116 -5.74 7.47 -13.91
C VAL A 116 -4.95 7.51 -15.21
N THR A 117 -3.87 8.28 -15.23
CA THR A 117 -2.96 8.34 -16.37
C THR A 117 -1.66 7.65 -16.01
N ILE A 118 -1.26 6.66 -16.82
CA ILE A 118 0.02 5.98 -16.69
C ILE A 118 0.84 6.30 -17.92
N ASN A 119 1.96 6.99 -17.72
CA ASN A 119 2.90 7.31 -18.80
C ASN A 119 4.19 6.53 -18.59
N LEU A 120 4.35 5.48 -19.39
CA LEU A 120 5.52 4.61 -19.29
C LEU A 120 6.77 5.19 -19.95
N LYS A 121 6.61 6.17 -20.83
CA LYS A 121 7.73 6.85 -21.46
C LYS A 121 8.42 7.77 -20.45
N ASP A 122 7.64 8.59 -19.78
CA ASP A 122 8.15 9.55 -18.80
C ASP A 122 8.06 9.05 -17.36
N MET A 123 7.58 7.84 -17.19
CA MET A 123 7.50 7.11 -15.91
C MET A 123 6.78 7.90 -14.82
N PHE A 124 5.55 8.28 -15.12
CA PHE A 124 4.69 8.88 -14.09
C PHE A 124 3.28 8.31 -14.12
N LEU A 125 2.66 8.36 -12.96
CA LEU A 125 1.25 8.06 -12.75
C LEU A 125 0.59 9.33 -12.20
N LYS A 126 -0.54 9.70 -12.79
CA LYS A 126 -1.32 10.86 -12.38
C LYS A 126 -2.74 10.42 -12.03
N LEU A 127 -3.23 10.87 -10.90
CA LEU A 127 -4.58 10.63 -10.43
C LEU A 127 -5.36 11.96 -10.43
N GLU A 128 -6.55 11.93 -10.99
CA GLU A 128 -7.41 13.13 -11.09
C GLU A 128 -8.84 12.85 -10.63
#